data_92298926180d8b435c1943ae7397279c
#
_entry.id   92298926180d8b435c1943ae7397279c
#
_cell.length_a   1.000
_cell.length_b   1.000
_cell.length_c   1.000
_cell.angle_alpha   90.00
_cell.angle_beta   90.00
_cell.angle_gamma   90.00
#
_symmetry.space_group_name_H-M   'P 1'
#
loop_
_entity.id
_entity.type
_entity.pdbx_description
1 polymer ?
#
loop_
_entity_poly.entity_id
_entity_poly.type
_entity_poly.pdbx_seq_one_letter_code
_entity_poly.pdbx_strand_id
1 'polypeptide(L)'
;MIKSILAGWMLTLATLVVGLAVYHTRWVQPAQAIGVVDISDIYHAKEREYSDMVTRTGGTDESQRRAREMAGQFAAALPKALTEMPAECQCLVLLRSAVVGDTPNTVDLTPLLRRKLGMG
;
A
#
# COMPACT_ATOMS: atom_id res chain seq x y z
N MET A 1 54.85 12.74 -8.22
CA MET A 1 53.85 13.76 -7.87
C MET A 1 52.54 13.63 -8.68
N ILE A 2 52.55 13.68 -10.00
CA ILE A 2 51.30 13.63 -10.82
C ILE A 2 50.50 12.36 -10.58
N LYS A 3 51.15 11.20 -10.46
CA LYS A 3 50.48 9.89 -10.20
C LYS A 3 49.71 9.85 -8.87
N SER A 4 50.24 10.45 -7.80
CA SER A 4 49.58 10.51 -6.50
C SER A 4 48.42 11.49 -6.49
N ILE A 5 48.50 12.58 -7.23
CA ILE A 5 47.38 13.52 -7.40
C ILE A 5 46.24 12.88 -8.20
N LEU A 6 46.57 12.19 -9.28
CA LEU A 6 45.56 11.45 -10.06
C LEU A 6 44.89 10.33 -9.26
N ALA A 7 45.64 9.60 -8.44
CA ALA A 7 45.08 8.56 -7.56
C ALA A 7 44.13 9.15 -6.50
N GLY A 8 44.46 10.31 -5.92
CA GLY A 8 43.59 11.02 -5.00
C GLY A 8 42.30 11.48 -5.65
N TRP A 9 42.36 12.02 -6.86
CA TRP A 9 41.18 12.46 -7.62
C TRP A 9 40.26 11.29 -7.99
N MET A 10 40.81 10.15 -8.39
CA MET A 10 40.03 8.95 -8.68
C MET A 10 39.32 8.41 -7.44
N LEU A 11 39.98 8.44 -6.28
CA LEU A 11 39.40 7.98 -5.03
C LEU A 11 38.23 8.87 -4.59
N THR A 12 38.37 10.20 -4.69
CA THR A 12 37.30 11.14 -4.34
C THR A 12 36.12 11.04 -5.27
N LEU A 13 36.33 10.86 -6.57
CA LEU A 13 35.26 10.62 -7.53
C LEU A 13 34.50 9.32 -7.23
N ALA A 14 35.21 8.24 -6.92
CA ALA A 14 34.60 6.97 -6.59
C ALA A 14 33.72 7.05 -5.33
N THR A 15 34.21 7.70 -4.28
CA THR A 15 33.42 7.91 -3.03
C THR A 15 32.19 8.78 -3.25
N LEU A 16 32.30 9.80 -4.11
CA LEU A 16 31.17 10.67 -4.46
C LEU A 16 30.08 9.90 -5.22
N VAL A 17 30.46 9.09 -6.21
CA VAL A 17 29.52 8.28 -6.99
C VAL A 17 28.83 7.26 -6.09
N VAL A 18 29.57 6.57 -5.22
CA VAL A 18 28.99 5.59 -4.28
C VAL A 18 28.04 6.29 -3.30
N GLY A 19 28.46 7.42 -2.74
CA GLY A 19 27.60 8.21 -1.85
C GLY A 19 26.29 8.67 -2.49
N LEU A 20 26.36 9.18 -3.71
CA LEU A 20 25.17 9.57 -4.49
C LEU A 20 24.28 8.37 -4.82
N ALA A 21 24.84 7.24 -5.19
CA ALA A 21 24.08 6.03 -5.49
C ALA A 21 23.34 5.52 -4.24
N VAL A 22 24.00 5.48 -3.09
CA VAL A 22 23.39 5.09 -1.81
C VAL A 22 22.30 6.07 -1.40
N TYR A 23 22.56 7.37 -1.53
CA TYR A 23 21.55 8.40 -1.24
C TYR A 23 20.32 8.26 -2.13
N HIS A 24 20.53 8.08 -3.43
CA HIS A 24 19.45 7.94 -4.39
C HIS A 24 18.58 6.70 -4.11
N THR A 25 19.19 5.54 -3.84
CA THR A 25 18.46 4.29 -3.60
C THR A 25 17.78 4.24 -2.23
N ARG A 26 18.37 4.88 -1.22
CA ARG A 26 17.84 4.85 0.15
C ARG A 26 16.80 5.92 0.46
N TRP A 27 16.92 7.10 -0.17
CA TRP A 27 16.12 8.28 0.19
C TRP A 27 15.24 8.80 -0.93
N VAL A 28 15.70 8.76 -2.17
CA VAL A 28 14.97 9.35 -3.30
C VAL A 28 13.94 8.38 -3.88
N GLN A 29 14.30 7.13 -4.10
CA GLN A 29 13.37 6.15 -4.68
C GLN A 29 12.14 5.86 -3.81
N PRO A 30 12.25 5.60 -2.50
CA PRO A 30 11.06 5.37 -1.68
C PRO A 30 10.15 6.60 -1.58
N ALA A 31 10.72 7.80 -1.59
CA ALA A 31 9.93 9.04 -1.53
C ALA A 31 9.11 9.33 -2.81
N GLN A 32 9.40 8.66 -3.90
CA GLN A 32 8.68 8.79 -5.17
C GLN A 32 7.67 7.66 -5.42
N ALA A 33 7.60 6.68 -4.55
CA ALA A 33 6.62 5.61 -4.67
C ALA A 33 5.21 6.13 -4.37
N ILE A 34 4.26 5.76 -5.20
CA ILE A 34 2.83 6.06 -5.03
C ILE A 34 2.12 4.74 -4.77
N GLY A 35 1.56 4.59 -3.58
CA GLY A 35 0.70 3.48 -3.26
C GLY A 35 -0.71 3.70 -3.80
N VAL A 36 -1.26 2.71 -4.47
CA VAL A 36 -2.63 2.77 -4.99
C VAL A 36 -3.47 1.69 -4.32
N VAL A 37 -4.67 2.07 -3.90
CA VAL A 37 -5.62 1.18 -3.23
C VAL A 37 -6.95 1.17 -3.99
N ASP A 38 -7.42 -0.02 -4.33
CA ASP A 38 -8.75 -0.21 -4.90
C ASP A 38 -9.77 -0.52 -3.80
N ILE A 39 -10.45 0.53 -3.35
CA ILE A 39 -11.52 0.40 -2.35
C ILE A 39 -12.74 -0.30 -2.93
N SER A 40 -13.03 -0.12 -4.22
CA SER A 40 -14.18 -0.76 -4.87
C SER A 40 -14.06 -2.28 -4.83
N ASP A 41 -12.86 -2.82 -5.09
CA ASP A 41 -12.58 -4.26 -4.98
C ASP A 41 -12.81 -4.77 -3.55
N ILE A 42 -12.40 -4.00 -2.54
CA ILE A 42 -12.62 -4.32 -1.13
C ILE A 42 -14.12 -4.37 -0.80
N TYR A 43 -14.89 -3.37 -1.22
CA TYR A 43 -16.34 -3.34 -1.00
C TYR A 43 -17.05 -4.49 -1.71
N HIS A 44 -16.75 -4.76 -2.97
CA HIS A 44 -17.34 -5.87 -3.70
C HIS A 44 -17.01 -7.24 -3.09
N ALA A 45 -15.82 -7.40 -2.55
CA ALA A 45 -15.46 -8.64 -1.84
C ALA A 45 -16.28 -8.81 -0.55
N LYS A 46 -16.47 -7.74 0.22
CA LYS A 46 -17.31 -7.76 1.44
C LYS A 46 -18.79 -7.93 1.13
N GLU A 47 -19.29 -7.30 0.09
CA GLU A 47 -20.68 -7.45 -0.36
C GLU A 47 -20.99 -8.90 -0.74
N ARG A 48 -20.08 -9.57 -1.45
CA ARG A 48 -20.23 -11.01 -1.77
C ARG A 48 -20.25 -11.87 -0.51
N GLU A 49 -19.32 -11.65 0.42
CA GLU A 49 -19.25 -12.36 1.71
C GLU A 49 -20.56 -12.20 2.51
N TYR A 50 -21.07 -10.96 2.54
CA TYR A 50 -22.33 -10.63 3.19
C TYR A 50 -23.51 -11.33 2.53
N SER A 51 -23.63 -11.25 1.22
CA SER A 51 -24.70 -11.88 0.42
C SER A 51 -24.70 -13.39 0.60
N ASP A 52 -23.54 -14.03 0.54
CA ASP A 52 -23.38 -15.45 0.76
C ASP A 52 -23.83 -15.89 2.16
N MET A 53 -23.48 -15.11 3.18
CA MET A 53 -23.89 -15.39 4.55
C MET A 53 -25.42 -15.36 4.70
N VAL A 54 -26.07 -14.32 4.21
CA VAL A 54 -27.52 -14.16 4.30
C VAL A 54 -28.24 -15.25 3.50
N THR A 55 -27.74 -15.59 2.33
CA THR A 55 -28.35 -16.60 1.45
C THR A 55 -28.22 -18.00 2.03
N ARG A 56 -27.05 -18.38 2.56
CA ARG A 56 -26.81 -19.72 3.15
C ARG A 56 -27.61 -19.97 4.42
N THR A 57 -27.89 -18.95 5.19
CA THR A 57 -28.61 -19.05 6.47
C THR A 57 -30.12 -18.81 6.33
N GLY A 58 -30.64 -18.71 5.09
CA GLY A 58 -32.07 -18.56 4.81
C GLY A 58 -32.67 -17.23 5.31
N GLY A 59 -31.84 -16.19 5.49
CA GLY A 59 -32.31 -14.83 5.85
C GLY A 59 -32.90 -14.74 7.26
N THR A 60 -32.44 -15.56 8.20
CA THR A 60 -32.92 -15.52 9.60
C THR A 60 -32.53 -14.23 10.30
N ASP A 61 -33.27 -13.84 11.33
CA ASP A 61 -32.95 -12.64 12.15
C ASP A 61 -31.54 -12.70 12.73
N GLU A 62 -31.08 -13.88 13.11
CA GLU A 62 -29.72 -14.11 13.59
C GLU A 62 -28.67 -13.82 12.53
N SER A 63 -28.88 -14.27 11.28
CA SER A 63 -27.96 -14.01 10.17
C SER A 63 -27.91 -12.53 9.81
N GLN A 64 -29.05 -11.85 9.85
CA GLN A 64 -29.11 -10.41 9.61
C GLN A 64 -28.40 -9.62 10.71
N ARG A 65 -28.50 -10.04 11.97
CA ARG A 65 -27.79 -9.42 13.08
C ARG A 65 -26.27 -9.56 12.93
N ARG A 66 -25.79 -10.76 12.65
CA ARG A 66 -24.34 -11.01 12.40
C ARG A 66 -23.82 -10.20 11.23
N ALA A 67 -24.59 -10.12 10.17
CA ALA A 67 -24.24 -9.34 9.00
C ALA A 67 -24.10 -7.84 9.31
N ARG A 68 -24.99 -7.28 10.15
CA ARG A 68 -24.89 -5.88 10.61
C ARG A 68 -23.66 -5.67 11.50
N GLU A 69 -23.35 -6.61 12.39
CA GLU A 69 -22.15 -6.54 13.23
C GLU A 69 -20.88 -6.55 12.40
N MET A 70 -20.79 -7.43 11.39
CA MET A 70 -19.66 -7.48 10.46
C MET A 70 -19.53 -6.18 9.65
N ALA A 71 -20.63 -5.63 9.16
CA ALA A 71 -20.63 -4.36 8.45
C ALA A 71 -20.14 -3.21 9.35
N GLY A 72 -20.56 -3.19 10.61
CA GLY A 72 -20.12 -2.20 11.60
C GLY A 72 -18.61 -2.32 11.90
N GLN A 73 -18.12 -3.53 12.10
CA GLN A 73 -16.69 -3.79 12.31
C GLN A 73 -15.85 -3.37 11.10
N PHE A 74 -16.30 -3.70 9.90
CA PHE A 74 -15.64 -3.29 8.67
C PHE A 74 -15.61 -1.78 8.50
N ALA A 75 -16.73 -1.10 8.74
CA ALA A 75 -16.85 0.35 8.66
C ALA A 75 -15.91 1.08 9.65
N ALA A 76 -15.65 0.49 10.82
CA ALA A 76 -14.71 1.03 11.79
C ALA A 76 -13.25 0.69 11.44
N ALA A 77 -12.98 -0.50 10.91
CA ALA A 77 -11.63 -0.99 10.60
C ALA A 77 -11.03 -0.33 9.35
N LEU A 78 -11.85 -0.07 8.32
CA LEU A 78 -11.39 0.45 7.04
C LEU A 78 -10.69 1.82 7.15
N PRO A 79 -11.26 2.86 7.80
CA PRO A 79 -10.58 4.15 7.94
C PRO A 79 -9.27 4.04 8.71
N LYS A 80 -9.24 3.21 9.76
CA LYS A 80 -8.04 2.96 10.56
C LYS A 80 -6.95 2.33 9.71
N ALA A 81 -7.27 1.27 8.97
CA ALA A 81 -6.33 0.59 8.09
C ALA A 81 -5.76 1.55 7.02
N LEU A 82 -6.61 2.37 6.41
CA LEU A 82 -6.20 3.37 5.41
C LEU A 82 -5.26 4.44 6.00
N THR A 83 -5.51 4.89 7.22
CA THR A 83 -4.68 5.89 7.90
C THR A 83 -3.28 5.36 8.24
N GLU A 84 -3.15 4.06 8.49
CA GLU A 84 -1.86 3.43 8.81
C GLU A 84 -0.99 3.15 7.57
N MET A 85 -1.59 2.99 6.40
CA MET A 85 -0.90 2.59 5.18
C MET A 85 0.22 3.53 4.72
N PRO A 86 0.07 4.87 4.75
CA PRO A 86 1.15 5.77 4.35
C PRO A 86 2.41 5.62 5.19
N ALA A 87 2.26 5.36 6.48
CA ALA A 87 3.38 5.13 7.39
C ALA A 87 4.08 3.79 7.12
N GLU A 88 3.33 2.76 6.76
CA GLU A 88 3.88 1.42 6.48
C GLU A 88 4.61 1.35 5.13
N CYS A 89 4.05 1.94 4.08
CA CYS A 89 4.73 1.97 2.77
C CYS A 89 5.78 3.08 2.67
N GLN A 90 5.78 4.04 3.58
CA GLN A 90 6.56 5.28 3.47
C GLN A 90 6.34 5.98 2.12
N CYS A 91 5.10 5.98 1.66
CA CYS A 91 4.69 6.46 0.35
C CYS A 91 3.38 7.26 0.43
N LEU A 92 3.10 8.05 -0.62
CA LEU A 92 1.78 8.65 -0.79
C LEU A 92 0.77 7.57 -1.19
N VAL A 93 -0.35 7.47 -0.50
CA VAL A 93 -1.42 6.52 -0.82
C VAL A 93 -2.57 7.24 -1.49
N LEU A 94 -2.94 6.77 -2.67
CA LEU A 94 -4.05 7.28 -3.46
C LEU A 94 -5.10 6.19 -3.73
N LEU A 95 -6.33 6.61 -3.93
CA LEU A 95 -7.37 5.70 -4.41
C LEU A 95 -7.19 5.39 -5.89
N ARG A 96 -7.46 4.15 -6.29
CA ARG A 96 -7.39 3.73 -7.69
C ARG A 96 -8.26 4.60 -8.60
N SER A 97 -9.42 5.04 -8.12
CA SER A 97 -10.32 5.92 -8.85
C SER A 97 -9.76 7.32 -9.16
N ALA A 98 -8.74 7.75 -8.42
CA ALA A 98 -8.07 9.04 -8.62
C ALA A 98 -6.81 8.95 -9.49
N VAL A 99 -6.42 7.74 -9.91
CA VAL A 99 -5.19 7.49 -10.68
C VAL A 99 -5.55 7.03 -12.08
N VAL A 100 -5.04 7.73 -13.08
CA VAL A 100 -5.21 7.38 -14.49
C VAL A 100 -3.92 6.74 -15.00
N GLY A 101 -3.95 5.44 -15.20
CA GLY A 101 -2.80 4.65 -15.66
C GLY A 101 -1.83 4.26 -14.54
N ASP A 102 -0.94 3.34 -14.85
CA ASP A 102 0.10 2.88 -13.95
C ASP A 102 1.47 3.39 -14.41
N THR A 103 2.30 3.78 -13.46
CA THR A 103 3.70 4.17 -13.69
C THR A 103 4.64 3.18 -13.00
N PRO A 104 5.92 3.13 -13.37
CA PRO A 104 6.89 2.25 -12.71
C PRO A 104 7.02 2.49 -11.19
N ASN A 105 6.62 3.68 -10.73
CA ASN A 105 6.65 4.06 -9.30
C ASN A 105 5.32 3.78 -8.59
N THR A 106 4.33 3.21 -9.28
CA THR A 106 3.02 2.87 -8.70
C THR A 106 3.07 1.47 -8.10
N VAL A 107 2.67 1.35 -6.84
CA VAL A 107 2.62 0.09 -6.09
C VAL A 107 1.17 -0.19 -5.69
N ASP A 108 0.66 -1.37 -6.04
CA ASP A 108 -0.67 -1.79 -5.61
C ASP A 108 -0.64 -2.24 -4.13
N LEU A 109 -1.32 -1.49 -3.29
CA LEU A 109 -1.45 -1.76 -1.85
C LEU A 109 -2.78 -2.44 -1.49
N THR A 110 -3.63 -2.76 -2.46
CA THR A 110 -4.91 -3.45 -2.24
C THR A 110 -4.72 -4.79 -1.49
N PRO A 111 -3.72 -5.64 -1.83
CA PRO A 111 -3.47 -6.87 -1.08
C PRO A 111 -3.07 -6.63 0.38
N LEU A 112 -2.33 -5.56 0.66
CA LEU A 112 -1.96 -5.17 2.02
C LEU A 112 -3.21 -4.77 2.82
N LEU A 113 -4.08 -3.95 2.23
CA LEU A 113 -5.33 -3.55 2.85
C LEU A 113 -6.25 -4.74 3.13
N ARG A 114 -6.38 -5.68 2.19
CA ARG A 114 -7.12 -6.93 2.40
C ARG A 114 -6.64 -7.69 3.63
N ARG A 115 -5.33 -7.87 3.77
CA ARG A 115 -4.75 -8.55 4.93
C ARG A 115 -5.06 -7.81 6.25
N LYS A 116 -4.97 -6.49 6.27
CA LYS A 116 -5.31 -5.67 7.44
C LYS A 116 -6.78 -5.79 7.85
N LEU A 117 -7.66 -5.97 6.89
CA LEU A 117 -9.10 -6.15 7.12
C LEU A 117 -9.49 -7.61 7.38
N GLY A 118 -8.52 -8.53 7.49
CA GLY A 118 -8.79 -9.95 7.70
C GLY A 118 -9.47 -10.63 6.52
N MET A 119 -9.33 -10.08 5.33
CA MET A 119 -9.87 -10.61 4.07
C MET A 119 -8.77 -11.44 3.40
N GLY A 120 -8.62 -12.66 3.80
CA GLY A 120 -7.65 -13.60 3.23
C GLY A 120 -8.20 -14.36 2.06
#